data_e1382461c84d6c106b33eb64bf76e74f
#
_entry.id   e1382461c84d6c106b33eb64bf76e74f
#
_cell.length_a   1.000
_cell.length_b   1.000
_cell.length_c   1.000
_cell.angle_alpha   90.00
_cell.angle_beta   90.00
_cell.angle_gamma   90.00
#
_symmetry.space_group_name_H-M   'P 1'
#
loop_
_entity.id
_entity.type
_entity.pdbx_description
1 polymer ?
#
loop_
_entity_poly.entity_id
_entity_poly.type
_entity_poly.pdbx_seq_one_letter_code
_entity_poly.pdbx_strand_id
1 'polypeptide(L)' 'MNTVFGYILIMVTMLPSGEIESEALDWFTNPYECEEIAHYHHENHDSPYGVGFTCIEDVYQIIEKDLDE' A
#
# COMPACT_ATOMS: atom_id res chain seq x y z
N MET A 1 -21.66 1.37 -12.38
CA MET A 1 -20.77 1.65 -11.26
C MET A 1 -20.39 0.35 -10.55
N ASN A 2 -19.14 0.09 -10.46
CA ASN A 2 -18.64 -1.09 -9.78
C ASN A 2 -17.75 -0.69 -8.62
N THR A 3 -17.85 -1.45 -7.55
CA THR A 3 -17.02 -1.21 -6.37
C THR A 3 -16.03 -2.36 -6.24
N VAL A 4 -14.76 -2.01 -6.19
CA VAL A 4 -13.69 -2.99 -6.04
C VAL A 4 -13.01 -2.74 -4.71
N PHE A 5 -12.87 -3.80 -3.92
CA PHE A 5 -12.14 -3.73 -2.67
C PHE A 5 -10.70 -4.16 -2.91
N GLY A 6 -9.81 -3.41 -2.34
CA GLY A 6 -8.40 -3.70 -2.53
C GLY A 6 -7.59 -3.29 -1.33
N TYR A 7 -6.31 -3.59 -1.40
CA TYR A 7 -5.38 -3.29 -0.33
C TYR A 7 -4.14 -2.67 -0.93
N ILE A 8 -3.73 -1.55 -0.34
CA ILE A 8 -2.55 -0.84 -0.81
C ILE A 8 -1.40 -1.14 0.13
N LEU A 9 -0.30 -1.61 -0.44
CA LEU A 9 0.92 -1.81 0.32
C LEU A 9 1.65 -0.48 0.39
N ILE A 10 1.84 0.00 1.59
CA ILE A 10 2.48 1.30 1.82
C ILE A 10 3.74 1.12 2.64
N MET A 11 4.81 1.73 2.16
CA MET A 11 6.05 1.82 2.92
C MET A 11 6.05 3.13 3.69
N VAL A 12 6.25 3.04 4.99
CA VAL A 12 6.30 4.21 5.86
C VAL A 12 7.72 4.34 6.38
N THR A 13 8.31 5.50 6.18
CA THR A 13 9.68 5.75 6.61
C THR A 13 9.70 6.90 7.60
N MET A 14 10.36 6.69 8.73
CA MET A 14 10.58 7.75 9.70
C MET A 14 11.98 8.29 9.50
N LEU A 15 12.07 9.56 9.16
CA LEU A 15 13.34 10.21 8.93
C LEU A 15 13.99 10.65 10.24
N PRO A 16 15.30 10.86 10.25
CA PRO A 16 16.00 11.32 11.46
C PRO A 16 15.46 12.63 11.99
N SER A 17 14.90 13.46 11.12
CA SER A 17 14.30 14.73 11.52
C SER A 17 12.97 14.58 12.25
N GLY A 18 12.43 13.38 12.26
CA GLY A 18 11.11 13.12 12.84
C GLY A 18 9.98 13.16 11.84
N GLU A 19 10.29 13.52 10.60
CA GLU A 19 9.27 13.51 9.56
C GLU A 19 8.94 12.09 9.13
N ILE A 20 7.71 11.89 8.72
CA ILE A 20 7.26 10.59 8.24
C ILE A 20 6.90 10.72 6.77
N GLU A 21 7.47 9.83 5.98
CA GLU A 21 7.14 9.75 4.57
C GLU A 21 6.45 8.43 4.30
N SER A 22 5.52 8.44 3.37
CA SER A 22 4.84 7.22 2.97
C SER A 22 4.80 7.14 1.45
N GLU A 23 4.86 5.93 0.94
CA GLU A 23 4.84 5.69 -0.48
C GLU A 23 4.05 4.43 -0.76
N ALA A 24 3.13 4.52 -1.71
CA ALA A 24 2.38 3.34 -2.14
C ALA A 24 3.25 2.52 -3.07
N LEU A 25 3.45 1.26 -2.74
CA LEU A 25 4.30 0.37 -3.52
C LEU A 25 3.52 -0.48 -4.51
N ASP A 26 2.36 -0.98 -4.07
CA ASP A 26 1.60 -1.89 -4.90
C ASP A 26 0.16 -1.96 -4.41
N TRP A 27 -0.69 -2.59 -5.20
CA TRP A 27 -2.10 -2.74 -4.90
C TRP A 27 -2.50 -4.19 -5.13
N PHE A 28 -3.26 -4.74 -4.19
CA PHE A 28 -3.66 -6.14 -4.22
C PHE A 28 -5.16 -6.26 -4.01
N THR A 29 -5.76 -7.26 -4.60
CA THR A 29 -7.17 -7.57 -4.37
C THR A 29 -7.34 -8.53 -3.21
N ASN A 30 -6.26 -9.17 -2.78
CA ASN A 30 -6.27 -10.19 -1.74
C ASN A 30 -5.47 -9.70 -0.55
N PRO A 31 -6.08 -9.61 0.66
CA PRO A 31 -5.36 -9.13 1.83
C PRO A 31 -4.19 -10.02 2.22
N TYR A 32 -4.29 -11.31 1.96
CA TYR A 32 -3.20 -12.22 2.30
C TYR A 32 -1.97 -11.97 1.44
N GLU A 33 -2.17 -11.68 0.17
CA GLU A 33 -1.06 -11.33 -0.70
C GLU A 33 -0.38 -10.05 -0.24
N CYS A 34 -1.18 -9.06 0.13
CA CYS A 34 -0.63 -7.79 0.59
C CYS A 34 0.21 -7.99 1.85
N GLU A 35 -0.31 -8.74 2.81
CA GLU A 35 0.41 -9.01 4.05
C GLU A 35 1.68 -9.82 3.80
N GLU A 36 1.61 -10.79 2.91
CA GLU A 36 2.75 -11.62 2.60
C GLU A 36 3.87 -10.81 1.97
N ILE A 37 3.53 -9.94 1.03
CA ILE A 37 4.51 -9.10 0.39
C ILE A 37 5.05 -8.04 1.35
N ALA A 38 4.18 -7.51 2.22
CA ALA A 38 4.62 -6.57 3.24
C ALA A 38 5.65 -7.22 4.17
N HIS A 39 5.38 -8.45 4.56
CA HIS A 39 6.28 -9.21 5.42
C HIS A 39 7.61 -9.48 4.73
N TYR A 40 7.56 -9.81 3.45
CA TYR A 40 8.75 -10.04 2.66
C TYR A 40 9.63 -8.79 2.60
N HIS A 41 9.02 -7.64 2.34
CA HIS A 41 9.77 -6.38 2.29
C HIS A 41 10.34 -6.03 3.65
N HIS A 42 9.59 -6.28 4.70
CA HIS A 42 10.05 -5.99 6.05
C HIS A 42 11.28 -6.82 6.41
N GLU A 43 11.29 -8.08 6.04
CA GLU A 43 12.41 -8.96 6.34
C GLU A 43 13.65 -8.67 5.50
N ASN A 44 13.44 -8.20 4.27
CA ASN A 44 14.54 -8.01 3.33
C ASN A 44 14.98 -6.56 3.20
N HIS A 45 14.34 -5.67 3.93
CA HIS A 45 14.69 -4.27 3.87
C HIS A 45 15.74 -3.96 4.93
N ASP A 46 16.83 -3.36 4.49
CA ASP A 46 17.90 -2.96 5.40
C ASP A 46 18.05 -1.46 5.31
N SER A 47 17.65 -0.77 6.36
CA SER A 47 17.71 0.68 6.39
C SER A 47 18.11 1.14 7.77
N PRO A 48 18.95 2.21 7.85
CA PRO A 48 19.30 2.79 9.14
C PRO A 48 18.15 3.55 9.78
N TYR A 49 17.08 3.77 9.03
CA TYR A 49 15.93 4.52 9.52
C TYR A 49 14.79 3.56 9.89
N GLY A 50 13.85 4.06 10.68
CA GLY A 50 12.66 3.29 10.97
C GLY A 50 11.80 3.16 9.74
N VAL A 51 11.64 1.94 9.26
CA VAL A 51 10.83 1.66 8.08
C VAL A 51 9.81 0.60 8.42
N GLY A 52 8.57 0.84 8.04
CA GLY A 52 7.50 -0.13 8.23
C GLY A 52 6.72 -0.30 6.95
N PHE A 53 6.08 -1.44 6.84
CA PHE A 53 5.22 -1.75 5.71
C PHE A 53 3.85 -2.10 6.24
N THR A 54 2.82 -1.54 5.63
CA THR A 54 1.46 -1.79 6.09
C THR A 54 0.53 -1.94 4.89
N CYS A 55 -0.54 -2.67 5.11
CA CYS A 55 -1.59 -2.83 4.10
C CYS A 55 -2.80 -2.05 4.57
N ILE A 56 -3.27 -1.15 3.74
CA ILE A 56 -4.43 -0.34 4.04
C ILE A 56 -5.55 -0.75 3.10
N GLU A 57 -6.71 -1.01 3.68
CA GLU A 57 -7.88 -1.34 2.88
C GLU A 57 -8.34 -0.10 2.13
N ASP A 58 -8.59 -0.28 0.85
CA ASP A 58 -9.05 0.78 0.00
C ASP A 58 -10.28 0.33 -0.77
N VAL A 59 -11.21 1.23 -0.94
CA VAL A 59 -12.41 0.96 -1.72
C VAL A 59 -12.35 1.80 -2.98
N TYR A 60 -12.37 1.12 -4.09
CA TYR A 60 -12.24 1.75 -5.39
C TYR A 60 -13.54 1.63 -6.15
N GLN A 61 -14.07 2.75 -6.61
CA GLN A 61 -15.28 2.76 -7.41
C GLN A 61 -14.94 3.03 -8.86
N ILE A 62 -15.41 2.15 -9.72
CA ILE A 62 -15.23 2.33 -11.14
C ILE A 62 -16.54 2.85 -11.70
N ILE A 63 -16.50 4.03 -12.28
CA ILE A 63 -17.67 4.63 -12.88
C ILE A 63 -17.58 4.43 -14.38
N GLU A 64 -18.27 3.42 -14.86
CA GLU A 64 -18.17 3.00 -16.25
C GLU A 64 -18.60 4.04 -17.25
N LYS A 65 -19.60 4.83 -16.89
CA LYS A 65 -20.10 5.83 -17.81
C LYS A 65 -19.05 6.88 -18.18
N ASP A 66 -18.06 7.05 -17.35
CA ASP A 66 -16.99 7.99 -17.64
C ASP A 66 -16.16 7.56 -18.82
N LEU A 67 -16.20 6.28 -19.10
CA LEU A 67 -15.44 5.72 -20.22
C LEU A 67 -16.10 6.00 -21.56
N ASP A 68 -17.34 6.39 -21.53
CA ASP A 68 -18.11 6.65 -22.75
C ASP A 68 -17.89 8.06 -23.29
N GLU A 69 -17.24 8.86 -22.53
CA GLU A 69 -17.02 10.26 -22.86
C GLU A 69 -16.03 10.45 -23.99
#